data_a61991881940c269124ad491bcfb834e
#
_entry.id   a61991881940c269124ad491bcfb834e
#
_cell.length_a   1.000
_cell.length_b   1.000
_cell.length_c   1.000
_cell.angle_alpha   90.00
_cell.angle_beta   90.00
_cell.angle_gamma   90.00
#
_symmetry.space_group_name_H-M   'P 1'
#
loop_
_entity.id
_entity.type
_entity.pdbx_description
1 polymer ?
#
loop_
_entity_poly.entity_id
_entity_poly.type
_entity_poly.pdbx_seq_one_letter_code
_entity_poly.pdbx_strand_id
1 'polypeptide(L)'
;MSETNHDYVPGVCNIGAREIMRRRAVGIAALVFAIVSGYTLLMADELTRSARWGIFFPLLVSAIGFIQARNKFCLAYGLAGTFNFGKIGDMQRIFDAESKRSDRRKAFMMLIQAAIISGLITAIFVALP
;
A
#
# COMPACT_ATOMS: atom_id res chain seq x y z
N MET A 1 -7.46 7.96 24.79
CA MET A 1 -7.19 6.66 25.41
C MET A 1 -5.70 6.41 25.45
N SER A 2 -5.18 6.21 26.63
CA SER A 2 -3.75 5.99 26.82
C SER A 2 -3.29 4.67 26.18
N GLU A 3 -4.14 3.68 26.13
CA GLU A 3 -3.81 2.37 25.56
C GLU A 3 -3.45 2.46 24.07
N THR A 4 -4.20 3.27 23.30
CA THR A 4 -3.92 3.44 21.87
C THR A 4 -2.60 4.14 21.64
N ASN A 5 -2.19 5.02 22.57
CA ASN A 5 -0.92 5.75 22.46
C ASN A 5 0.28 4.85 22.71
N HIS A 6 0.11 3.79 23.53
CA HIS A 6 1.18 2.85 23.83
C HIS A 6 1.55 1.96 22.64
N ASP A 7 0.58 1.73 21.73
CA ASP A 7 0.79 0.88 20.57
C ASP A 7 1.48 1.61 19.43
N TYR A 8 1.40 2.93 19.41
CA TYR A 8 2.03 3.74 18.38
C TYR A 8 3.55 3.82 18.60
N VAL A 9 4.31 3.45 17.58
CA VAL A 9 5.77 3.57 17.58
C VAL A 9 6.19 4.35 16.33
N PRO A 10 6.80 5.54 16.51
CA PRO A 10 7.20 6.37 15.37
C PRO A 10 8.09 5.62 14.38
N GLY A 11 7.75 5.71 13.09
CA GLY A 11 8.49 5.07 12.01
C GLY A 11 8.37 3.55 11.95
N VAL A 12 7.59 2.94 12.85
CA VAL A 12 7.46 1.48 12.94
C VAL A 12 6.01 1.04 12.70
N CYS A 13 5.06 1.52 13.50
CA CYS A 13 3.65 1.14 13.32
C CYS A 13 2.72 2.28 13.72
N ASN A 14 1.64 2.47 12.96
CA ASN A 14 0.65 3.49 13.22
C ASN A 14 -0.79 3.02 13.01
N ILE A 15 -1.01 1.72 12.80
CA ILE A 15 -2.35 1.12 12.65
C ILE A 15 -2.46 -0.15 13.46
N GLY A 16 -3.70 -0.44 13.92
CA GLY A 16 -4.02 -1.65 14.65
C GLY A 16 -4.60 -2.73 13.76
N ALA A 17 -5.08 -3.82 14.41
CA ALA A 17 -5.49 -5.05 13.74
C ALA A 17 -6.58 -4.82 12.68
N ARG A 18 -7.56 -3.98 12.95
CA ARG A 18 -8.66 -3.73 12.00
C ARG A 18 -8.21 -3.06 10.72
N GLU A 19 -7.35 -2.06 10.84
CA GLU A 19 -6.79 -1.38 9.68
C GLU A 19 -5.86 -2.30 8.91
N ILE A 20 -5.09 -3.14 9.60
CA ILE A 20 -4.20 -4.13 8.97
C ILE A 20 -5.02 -5.10 8.13
N MET A 21 -6.13 -5.62 8.66
CA MET A 21 -7.00 -6.53 7.93
C MET A 21 -7.59 -5.85 6.69
N ARG A 22 -7.99 -4.60 6.83
CA ARG A 22 -8.52 -3.82 5.70
C ARG A 22 -7.47 -3.67 4.60
N ARG A 23 -6.24 -3.33 4.96
CA ARG A 23 -5.14 -3.18 3.98
C ARG A 23 -4.85 -4.49 3.27
N ARG A 24 -4.85 -5.59 4.02
CA ARG A 24 -4.65 -6.92 3.44
C ARG A 24 -5.78 -7.28 2.48
N ALA A 25 -7.02 -6.99 2.84
CA ALA A 25 -8.17 -7.26 1.98
C ALA A 25 -8.09 -6.46 0.68
N VAL A 26 -7.72 -5.18 0.76
CA VAL A 26 -7.52 -4.34 -0.42
C VAL A 26 -6.40 -4.90 -1.30
N GLY A 27 -5.30 -5.33 -0.68
CA GLY A 27 -4.19 -5.95 -1.40
C GLY A 27 -4.60 -7.19 -2.18
N ILE A 28 -5.38 -8.07 -1.55
CA ILE A 28 -5.87 -9.29 -2.18
C ILE A 28 -6.82 -8.95 -3.32
N ALA A 29 -7.79 -8.06 -3.10
CA ALA A 29 -8.76 -7.67 -4.12
C ALA A 29 -8.06 -7.05 -5.33
N ALA A 30 -7.09 -6.17 -5.09
CA ALA A 30 -6.33 -5.54 -6.17
C ALA A 30 -5.46 -6.54 -6.92
N LEU A 31 -4.91 -7.53 -6.23
CA LEU A 31 -4.12 -8.59 -6.86
C LEU A 31 -4.99 -9.45 -7.78
N VAL A 32 -6.17 -9.84 -7.32
CA VAL A 32 -7.13 -10.60 -8.14
C VAL A 32 -7.49 -9.79 -9.38
N PHE A 33 -7.77 -8.51 -9.21
CA PHE A 33 -8.08 -7.62 -10.33
C PHE A 33 -6.90 -7.53 -11.31
N ALA A 34 -5.68 -7.43 -10.81
CA ALA A 34 -4.48 -7.39 -11.65
C ALA A 34 -4.30 -8.67 -12.46
N ILE A 35 -4.54 -9.83 -11.83
CA ILE A 35 -4.41 -11.13 -12.50
C ILE A 35 -5.46 -11.26 -13.60
N VAL A 36 -6.72 -10.94 -13.32
CA VAL A 36 -7.80 -11.00 -14.30
C VAL A 36 -7.53 -10.04 -15.47
N SER A 37 -7.14 -8.81 -15.14
CA SER A 37 -6.81 -7.80 -16.16
C SER A 37 -5.63 -8.24 -17.02
N GLY A 38 -4.60 -8.77 -16.37
CA GLY A 38 -3.41 -9.27 -17.08
C GLY A 38 -3.74 -10.39 -18.03
N TYR A 39 -4.53 -11.35 -17.59
CA TYR A 39 -4.98 -12.45 -18.43
C TYR A 39 -5.76 -11.91 -19.64
N THR A 40 -6.69 -10.99 -19.40
CA THR A 40 -7.48 -10.38 -20.47
C THR A 40 -6.59 -9.69 -21.50
N LEU A 41 -5.58 -8.94 -21.02
CA LEU A 41 -4.65 -8.22 -21.89
C LEU A 41 -3.78 -9.18 -22.72
N LEU A 42 -3.38 -10.32 -22.15
CA LEU A 42 -2.61 -11.32 -22.88
C LEU A 42 -3.43 -11.99 -23.98
N MET A 43 -4.72 -12.19 -23.73
CA MET A 43 -5.61 -12.86 -24.69
C MET A 43 -6.17 -11.91 -25.75
N ALA A 44 -6.00 -10.62 -25.59
CA ALA A 44 -6.53 -9.60 -26.50
C ALA A 44 -5.55 -9.35 -27.65
N ASP A 45 -5.73 -10.05 -28.76
CA ASP A 45 -4.84 -9.96 -29.93
C ASP A 45 -4.86 -8.57 -30.58
N GLU A 46 -5.95 -7.85 -30.43
CA GLU A 46 -6.13 -6.54 -31.03
C GLU A 46 -5.43 -5.40 -30.31
N LEU A 47 -5.06 -5.62 -29.04
CA LEU A 47 -4.44 -4.59 -28.22
C LEU A 47 -2.94 -4.56 -28.42
N THR A 48 -2.39 -3.35 -28.43
CA THR A 48 -0.94 -3.18 -28.50
C THR A 48 -0.28 -3.62 -27.21
N ARG A 49 1.00 -3.98 -27.30
CA ARG A 49 1.77 -4.35 -26.12
C ARG A 49 1.80 -3.24 -25.07
N SER A 50 1.75 -1.98 -25.51
CA SER A 50 1.75 -0.85 -24.59
C SER A 50 0.52 -0.80 -23.69
N ALA A 51 -0.61 -1.40 -24.09
CA ALA A 51 -1.79 -1.50 -23.24
C ALA A 51 -1.52 -2.28 -21.96
N ARG A 52 -0.54 -3.17 -21.97
CA ARG A 52 -0.16 -3.98 -20.80
C ARG A 52 0.37 -3.13 -19.62
N TRP A 53 0.86 -1.93 -19.90
CA TRP A 53 1.30 -1.02 -18.84
C TRP A 53 0.17 -0.67 -17.85
N GLY A 54 -1.07 -0.84 -18.27
CA GLY A 54 -2.24 -0.57 -17.43
C GLY A 54 -2.29 -1.41 -16.15
N ILE A 55 -1.67 -2.60 -16.12
CA ILE A 55 -1.66 -3.43 -14.92
C ILE A 55 -0.82 -2.83 -13.80
N PHE A 56 0.01 -1.83 -14.10
CA PHE A 56 0.82 -1.16 -13.09
C PHE A 56 -0.06 -0.63 -11.94
N PHE A 57 -1.20 -0.03 -12.25
CA PHE A 57 -2.06 0.58 -11.24
C PHE A 57 -2.65 -0.42 -10.25
N PRO A 58 -3.32 -1.51 -10.69
CA PRO A 58 -3.80 -2.50 -9.72
C PRO A 58 -2.66 -3.22 -9.00
N LEU A 59 -1.52 -3.42 -9.64
CA LEU A 59 -0.35 -3.99 -8.96
C LEU A 59 0.18 -3.02 -7.90
N LEU A 60 0.20 -1.73 -8.19
CA LEU A 60 0.63 -0.73 -7.22
C LEU A 60 -0.29 -0.70 -6.00
N VAL A 61 -1.61 -0.71 -6.22
CA VAL A 61 -2.59 -0.75 -5.12
C VAL A 61 -2.40 -2.02 -4.29
N SER A 62 -2.20 -3.15 -4.94
CA SER A 62 -1.97 -4.42 -4.26
C SER A 62 -0.68 -4.38 -3.42
N ALA A 63 0.42 -3.90 -4.02
CA ALA A 63 1.70 -3.80 -3.32
C ALA A 63 1.60 -2.87 -2.12
N ILE A 64 0.96 -1.72 -2.28
CA ILE A 64 0.75 -0.77 -1.18
C ILE A 64 -0.06 -1.45 -0.06
N GLY A 65 -1.15 -2.14 -0.41
CA GLY A 65 -1.98 -2.83 0.57
C GLY A 65 -1.20 -3.85 1.39
N PHE A 66 -0.45 -4.73 0.73
CA PHE A 66 0.33 -5.76 1.42
C PHE A 66 1.50 -5.18 2.22
N ILE A 67 2.20 -4.19 1.68
CA ILE A 67 3.31 -3.55 2.38
C ILE A 67 2.80 -2.86 3.65
N GLN A 68 1.67 -2.15 3.57
CA GLN A 68 1.06 -1.52 4.73
C GLN A 68 0.66 -2.55 5.79
N ALA A 69 0.03 -3.66 5.37
CA ALA A 69 -0.38 -4.72 6.29
C ALA A 69 0.83 -5.37 6.97
N ARG A 70 1.88 -5.64 6.21
CA ARG A 70 3.10 -6.26 6.73
C ARG A 70 3.83 -5.35 7.72
N ASN A 71 3.90 -4.07 7.41
CA ASN A 71 4.60 -3.10 8.25
C ASN A 71 3.74 -2.53 9.37
N LYS A 72 2.43 -2.86 9.39
CA LYS A 72 1.47 -2.31 10.37
C LYS A 72 1.49 -0.77 10.32
N PHE A 73 1.56 -0.23 9.10
CA PHE A 73 1.77 1.19 8.87
C PHE A 73 0.94 1.67 7.67
N CYS A 74 0.14 2.71 7.88
CA CYS A 74 -0.65 3.33 6.82
C CYS A 74 0.10 4.52 6.23
N LEU A 75 0.27 4.54 4.91
CA LEU A 75 0.92 5.63 4.20
C LEU A 75 0.23 6.97 4.44
N ALA A 76 -1.10 6.99 4.32
CA ALA A 76 -1.86 8.22 4.49
C ALA A 76 -1.71 8.78 5.91
N TYR A 77 -1.76 7.92 6.91
CA TYR A 77 -1.58 8.34 8.30
C TYR A 77 -0.16 8.83 8.55
N GLY A 78 0.83 8.16 7.97
CA GLY A 78 2.22 8.57 8.10
C GLY A 78 2.48 9.93 7.48
N LEU A 79 1.89 10.21 6.32
CA LEU A 79 2.03 11.51 5.65
C LEU A 79 1.24 12.61 6.36
N ALA A 80 0.10 12.26 6.95
CA ALA A 80 -0.77 13.22 7.62
C ALA A 80 -0.39 13.49 9.09
N GLY A 81 0.50 12.69 9.66
CA GLY A 81 0.86 12.82 11.07
C GLY A 81 -0.22 12.31 12.02
N THR A 82 -0.82 11.17 11.68
CA THR A 82 -1.89 10.55 12.45
C THR A 82 -1.60 9.06 12.67
N PHE A 83 -2.39 8.43 13.52
CA PHE A 83 -2.34 6.98 13.74
C PHE A 83 -3.72 6.48 14.17
N ASN A 84 -3.93 5.18 14.07
CA ASN A 84 -5.20 4.56 14.48
C ASN A 84 -4.99 3.11 14.90
N PHE A 85 -5.23 2.81 16.18
CA PHE A 85 -5.19 1.46 16.72
C PHE A 85 -6.57 0.95 17.15
N GLY A 86 -7.62 1.73 16.90
CA GLY A 86 -8.99 1.39 17.25
C GLY A 86 -9.83 1.05 16.03
N LYS A 87 -11.04 1.59 16.00
CA LYS A 87 -12.00 1.38 14.92
C LYS A 87 -11.52 2.05 13.64
N ILE A 88 -11.96 1.52 12.49
CA ILE A 88 -11.69 2.14 11.20
C ILE A 88 -12.25 3.56 11.18
N GLY A 89 -11.41 4.52 10.82
CA GLY A 89 -11.76 5.92 10.75
C GLY A 89 -11.56 6.70 12.04
N ASP A 90 -11.19 6.05 13.12
CA ASP A 90 -11.00 6.69 14.44
C ASP A 90 -9.52 7.05 14.64
N MET A 91 -9.03 7.97 13.81
CA MET A 91 -7.62 8.36 13.84
C MET A 91 -7.32 9.42 14.89
N GLN A 92 -6.10 9.37 15.40
CA GLN A 92 -5.58 10.32 16.39
C GLN A 92 -4.37 11.07 15.82
N ARG A 93 -4.13 12.27 16.33
CA ARG A 93 -3.04 13.12 15.85
C ARG A 93 -1.75 12.88 16.61
N ILE A 94 -0.65 13.06 15.90
CA ILE A 94 0.71 13.07 16.47
C ILE A 94 1.14 14.52 16.64
N PHE A 95 1.61 14.87 17.82
CA PHE A 95 2.03 16.25 18.12
C PHE A 95 3.54 16.45 18.08
N ASP A 96 4.31 15.37 18.18
CA ASP A 96 5.77 15.43 18.17
C ASP A 96 6.30 15.54 16.74
N ALA A 97 7.11 16.58 16.49
CA ALA A 97 7.66 16.85 15.15
C ALA A 97 8.60 15.75 14.67
N GLU A 98 9.39 15.16 15.56
CA GLU A 98 10.31 14.07 15.18
C GLU A 98 9.55 12.81 14.79
N SER A 99 8.49 12.50 15.54
CA SER A 99 7.64 11.35 15.23
C SER A 99 6.99 11.51 13.86
N LYS A 100 6.48 12.72 13.55
CA LYS A 100 5.90 13.01 12.23
C LYS A 100 6.92 12.84 11.11
N ARG A 101 8.13 13.30 11.33
CA ARG A 101 9.22 13.18 10.34
C ARG A 101 9.57 11.72 10.09
N SER A 102 9.69 10.95 11.17
CA SER A 102 9.98 9.53 11.11
C SER A 102 8.90 8.77 10.33
N ASP A 103 7.63 9.07 10.61
CA ASP A 103 6.50 8.44 9.93
C ASP A 103 6.45 8.82 8.45
N ARG A 104 6.70 10.10 8.14
CA ARG A 104 6.71 10.58 6.75
C ARG A 104 7.81 9.88 5.96
N ARG A 105 8.97 9.74 6.55
CA ARG A 105 10.10 9.04 5.93
C ARG A 105 9.75 7.58 5.66
N LYS A 106 9.14 6.92 6.65
CA LYS A 106 8.69 5.53 6.51
C LYS A 106 7.67 5.41 5.37
N ALA A 107 6.70 6.33 5.31
CA ALA A 107 5.69 6.33 4.27
C ALA A 107 6.31 6.46 2.88
N PHE A 108 7.26 7.36 2.69
CA PHE A 108 7.95 7.51 1.41
C PHE A 108 8.74 6.27 1.02
N MET A 109 9.43 5.66 1.97
CA MET A 109 10.17 4.42 1.71
C MET A 109 9.24 3.30 1.26
N MET A 110 8.09 3.16 1.90
CA MET A 110 7.11 2.16 1.54
C MET A 110 6.53 2.42 0.15
N LEU A 111 6.26 3.67 -0.17
CA LEU A 111 5.73 4.06 -1.48
C LEU A 111 6.73 3.75 -2.59
N ILE A 112 7.99 4.09 -2.39
CA ILE A 112 9.07 3.79 -3.34
C ILE A 112 9.18 2.29 -3.54
N GLN A 113 9.16 1.53 -2.46
CA GLN A 113 9.22 0.07 -2.49
C GLN A 113 8.07 -0.51 -3.30
N ALA A 114 6.86 -0.03 -3.06
CA ALA A 114 5.67 -0.48 -3.80
C ALA A 114 5.80 -0.14 -5.30
N ALA A 115 6.26 1.06 -5.62
CA ALA A 115 6.43 1.48 -7.01
C ALA A 115 7.49 0.65 -7.73
N ILE A 116 8.59 0.32 -7.08
CA ILE A 116 9.64 -0.51 -7.66
C ILE A 116 9.12 -1.92 -7.94
N ILE A 117 8.46 -2.54 -6.97
CA ILE A 117 7.92 -3.89 -7.12
C ILE A 117 6.91 -3.92 -8.27
N SER A 118 5.96 -3.00 -8.27
CA SER A 118 4.92 -2.93 -9.29
C SER A 118 5.50 -2.63 -10.66
N GLY A 119 6.47 -1.73 -10.73
CA GLY A 119 7.14 -1.36 -11.97
C GLY A 119 7.92 -2.52 -12.57
N LEU A 120 8.65 -3.27 -11.75
CA LEU A 120 9.40 -4.45 -12.22
C LEU A 120 8.47 -5.54 -12.75
N ILE A 121 7.41 -5.84 -12.02
CA ILE A 121 6.43 -6.85 -12.45
C ILE A 121 5.77 -6.41 -13.76
N THR A 122 5.38 -5.14 -13.84
CA THR A 122 4.76 -4.60 -15.05
C THR A 122 5.71 -4.67 -16.25
N ALA A 123 6.96 -4.30 -16.05
CA ALA A 123 7.97 -4.34 -17.11
C ALA A 123 8.16 -5.77 -17.65
N ILE A 124 8.23 -6.74 -16.75
CA ILE A 124 8.32 -8.15 -17.15
C ILE A 124 7.08 -8.57 -17.94
N PHE A 125 5.89 -8.17 -17.47
CA PHE A 125 4.64 -8.49 -18.12
C PHE A 125 4.56 -7.90 -19.54
N VAL A 126 4.98 -6.63 -19.68
CA VAL A 126 5.01 -5.96 -21.00
C VAL A 126 5.97 -6.66 -21.95
N ALA A 127 7.06 -7.18 -21.44
CA ALA A 127 8.08 -7.87 -22.24
C ALA A 127 7.69 -9.28 -22.69
N LEU A 128 6.62 -9.86 -22.13
CA LEU A 128 6.16 -11.19 -22.52
C LEU A 128 5.74 -11.23 -24.01
N PRO A 129 6.03 -12.34 -24.71
CA PRO A 129 5.65 -12.48 -26.12
C PRO A 129 4.14 -12.52 -26.35
#